data_519e1c35f427b432c74f4d14fd5a0829
#
_entry.id   519e1c35f427b432c74f4d14fd5a0829
#
_cell.length_a   1.000
_cell.length_b   1.000
_cell.length_c   1.000
_cell.angle_alpha   90.00
_cell.angle_beta   90.00
_cell.angle_gamma   90.00
#
_symmetry.space_group_name_H-M   'P 1'
#
loop_
_entity.id
_entity.type
_entity.pdbx_description
1 polymer ?
#
loop_
_entity_poly.entity_id
_entity_poly.type
_entity_poly.pdbx_seq_one_letter_code
_entity_poly.pdbx_strand_id
1 'polypeptide(L)'
;GRAPWAPFEFADQQWVYAPSTVDDNTHLPDAYRKNFEVLKHTDPALYKAHRWGRWEAITGEFWAGVWNPARAVFDHHEVPPDAFSSLKLSVDWGSAAPCAVVLGGQLAYDLRLSDDRVMPKGSWVILDEHFEHDPLNIAKGSGRTPGQIAPDLIRMCARNGVRARGVIDAAAEARTAGRMEASVSDLFRVAGVRVSPARKGPRIPRWEQMKELM
;
A
#
# COMPACT_ATOMS: atom_id res chain seq x y z
N GLY A 1 -26.89 -0.67 -1.22
CA GLY A 1 -27.08 -0.02 0.09
C GLY A 1 -28.33 -0.55 0.77
N ARG A 2 -28.40 -0.54 2.10
CA ARG A 2 -29.59 -0.93 2.87
C ARG A 2 -30.60 0.19 2.86
N ALA A 3 -31.88 -0.18 2.82
CA ALA A 3 -32.95 0.82 2.88
C ALA A 3 -32.95 1.53 4.25
N PRO A 4 -33.09 2.88 4.28
CA PRO A 4 -33.22 3.61 5.52
C PRO A 4 -34.41 3.11 6.35
N TRP A 5 -34.22 3.03 7.69
CA TRP A 5 -35.25 2.62 8.65
C TRP A 5 -35.76 1.19 8.53
N ALA A 6 -35.30 0.40 7.54
CA ALA A 6 -35.64 -1.00 7.45
C ALA A 6 -34.81 -1.81 8.46
N PRO A 7 -35.44 -2.63 9.32
CA PRO A 7 -34.71 -3.53 10.22
C PRO A 7 -33.97 -4.60 9.42
N PHE A 8 -32.79 -4.99 9.90
CA PHE A 8 -32.01 -6.08 9.36
C PHE A 8 -31.32 -6.85 10.49
N GLU A 9 -31.01 -8.11 10.25
CA GLU A 9 -30.29 -8.95 11.20
C GLU A 9 -28.79 -8.93 10.93
N PHE A 10 -28.02 -8.79 12.01
CA PHE A 10 -26.56 -8.92 12.00
C PHE A 10 -26.09 -9.40 13.37
N ALA A 11 -25.28 -10.45 13.42
CA ALA A 11 -24.77 -11.06 14.66
C ALA A 11 -25.88 -11.38 15.67
N ASP A 12 -26.93 -12.04 15.22
CA ASP A 12 -28.12 -12.47 16.00
C ASP A 12 -28.87 -11.32 16.70
N GLN A 13 -28.71 -10.09 16.17
CA GLN A 13 -29.41 -8.90 16.67
C GLN A 13 -30.13 -8.18 15.55
N GLN A 14 -31.24 -7.53 15.90
CA GLN A 14 -31.94 -6.63 14.97
C GLN A 14 -31.32 -5.23 15.00
N TRP A 15 -31.02 -4.71 13.84
CA TRP A 15 -30.44 -3.39 13.63
C TRP A 15 -31.32 -2.57 12.70
N VAL A 16 -31.27 -1.26 12.90
CA VAL A 16 -31.91 -0.29 11.99
C VAL A 16 -30.85 0.72 11.54
N TYR A 17 -30.77 0.96 10.24
CA TYR A 17 -29.95 2.04 9.70
C TYR A 17 -30.74 3.33 9.73
N ALA A 18 -30.32 4.28 10.58
CA ALA A 18 -30.88 5.62 10.70
C ALA A 18 -29.89 6.61 10.07
N PRO A 19 -30.08 7.01 8.79
CA PRO A 19 -29.21 8.02 8.17
C PRO A 19 -29.45 9.38 8.84
N SER A 20 -28.35 10.09 9.13
CA SER A 20 -28.40 11.49 9.55
C SER A 20 -27.25 12.28 8.92
N THR A 21 -27.48 13.53 8.68
CA THR A 21 -26.51 14.47 8.11
C THR A 21 -26.27 15.64 9.07
N VAL A 22 -25.26 16.43 8.81
CA VAL A 22 -25.00 17.67 9.57
C VAL A 22 -26.20 18.63 9.49
N ASP A 23 -26.95 18.60 8.40
CA ASP A 23 -28.09 19.49 8.20
C ASP A 23 -29.32 19.10 9.02
N ASP A 24 -29.41 17.85 9.44
CA ASP A 24 -30.51 17.37 10.30
C ASP A 24 -30.37 17.87 11.75
N ASN A 25 -29.18 18.32 12.14
CA ASN A 25 -28.95 18.90 13.46
C ASN A 25 -29.05 20.44 13.43
N THR A 26 -30.23 20.93 13.75
CA THR A 26 -30.52 22.39 13.76
C THR A 26 -29.79 23.16 14.87
N HIS A 27 -29.24 22.48 15.87
CA HIS A 27 -28.55 23.12 17.01
C HIS A 27 -27.06 23.35 16.78
N LEU A 28 -26.50 22.92 15.60
CA LEU A 28 -25.10 23.15 15.32
C LEU A 28 -24.81 24.63 15.02
N PRO A 29 -23.77 25.22 15.65
CA PRO A 29 -23.35 26.59 15.36
C PRO A 29 -22.93 26.76 13.88
N ASP A 30 -23.20 27.94 13.33
CA ASP A 30 -22.79 28.29 11.96
C ASP A 30 -21.29 28.17 11.74
N ALA A 31 -20.47 28.45 12.76
CA ALA A 31 -19.02 28.27 12.70
C ALA A 31 -18.64 26.81 12.45
N TYR A 32 -19.35 25.84 13.04
CA TYR A 32 -19.13 24.43 12.81
C TYR A 32 -19.47 24.04 11.37
N ARG A 33 -20.59 24.55 10.83
CA ARG A 33 -21.01 24.33 9.43
C ARG A 33 -19.98 24.88 8.44
N LYS A 34 -19.42 26.08 8.71
CA LYS A 34 -18.39 26.71 7.87
C LYS A 34 -17.10 25.89 7.79
N ASN A 35 -16.75 25.15 8.85
CA ASN A 35 -15.57 24.28 8.83
C ASN A 35 -15.68 23.16 7.79
N PHE A 36 -16.90 22.70 7.46
CA PHE A 36 -17.09 21.72 6.39
C PHE A 36 -16.81 22.31 5.01
N GLU A 37 -17.03 23.59 4.78
CA GLU A 37 -16.70 24.19 3.49
C GLU A 37 -15.19 24.23 3.24
N VAL A 38 -14.38 24.33 4.29
CA VAL A 38 -12.92 24.16 4.19
C VAL A 38 -12.57 22.73 3.80
N LEU A 39 -13.17 21.73 4.46
CA LEU A 39 -12.95 20.32 4.14
C LEU A 39 -13.33 19.96 2.70
N LYS A 40 -14.34 20.62 2.13
CA LYS A 40 -14.75 20.41 0.75
C LYS A 40 -13.60 20.56 -0.25
N HIS A 41 -12.66 21.45 0.05
CA HIS A 41 -11.51 21.74 -0.79
C HIS A 41 -10.23 21.00 -0.37
N THR A 42 -10.07 20.75 0.94
CA THR A 42 -8.85 20.15 1.49
C THR A 42 -8.93 18.62 1.57
N ASP A 43 -10.13 18.07 1.84
CA ASP A 43 -10.39 16.64 1.89
C ASP A 43 -11.84 16.33 1.49
N PRO A 44 -12.11 16.20 0.17
CA PRO A 44 -13.46 15.94 -0.34
C PRO A 44 -14.08 14.62 0.17
N ALA A 45 -13.26 13.62 0.49
CA ALA A 45 -13.75 12.34 1.01
C ALA A 45 -14.27 12.51 2.44
N LEU A 46 -13.46 13.15 3.28
CA LEU A 46 -13.85 13.48 4.66
C LEU A 46 -15.05 14.43 4.70
N TYR A 47 -15.13 15.39 3.77
CA TYR A 47 -16.31 16.25 3.61
C TYR A 47 -17.58 15.42 3.37
N LYS A 48 -17.55 14.48 2.40
CA LYS A 48 -18.69 13.62 2.08
C LYS A 48 -19.11 12.74 3.25
N ALA A 49 -18.13 12.19 3.97
CA ALA A 49 -18.36 11.35 5.13
C ALA A 49 -19.05 12.13 6.26
N HIS A 50 -18.49 13.27 6.65
CA HIS A 50 -19.00 14.07 7.77
C HIS A 50 -20.22 14.88 7.43
N ARG A 51 -20.28 15.46 6.21
CA ARG A 51 -21.42 16.29 5.80
C ARG A 51 -22.67 15.50 5.47
N TRP A 52 -22.50 14.36 4.79
CA TRP A 52 -23.62 13.58 4.26
C TRP A 52 -23.72 12.16 4.85
N GLY A 53 -22.92 11.84 5.87
CA GLY A 53 -22.93 10.51 6.47
C GLY A 53 -22.53 9.39 5.50
N ARG A 54 -21.76 9.70 4.46
CA ARG A 54 -21.30 8.71 3.46
C ARG A 54 -20.05 8.02 3.95
N TRP A 55 -20.22 7.02 4.78
CA TRP A 55 -19.13 6.25 5.40
C TRP A 55 -18.33 5.42 4.39
N GLU A 56 -18.90 5.11 3.24
CA GLU A 56 -18.18 4.52 2.12
C GLU A 56 -17.06 5.42 1.58
N ALA A 57 -17.09 6.70 1.89
CA ALA A 57 -16.02 7.64 1.54
C ALA A 57 -14.84 7.60 2.52
N ILE A 58 -15.00 6.96 3.70
CA ILE A 58 -13.92 6.73 4.68
C ILE A 58 -13.46 5.28 4.56
N THR A 59 -12.96 4.89 3.41
CA THR A 59 -12.40 3.54 3.23
C THR A 59 -10.96 3.43 3.74
N GLY A 60 -10.45 4.45 4.39
CA GLY A 60 -9.03 4.51 4.77
C GLY A 60 -8.09 4.65 3.58
N GLU A 61 -8.62 4.95 2.43
CA GLU A 61 -7.87 5.18 1.20
C GLU A 61 -7.13 6.51 1.27
N PHE A 62 -5.92 6.46 1.80
CA PHE A 62 -5.03 7.63 1.81
C PHE A 62 -4.82 8.20 0.40
N TRP A 63 -4.94 7.35 -0.60
CA TRP A 63 -4.77 7.67 -2.02
C TRP A 63 -6.05 8.06 -2.74
N ALA A 64 -7.20 8.07 -2.07
CA ALA A 64 -8.47 8.48 -2.68
C ALA A 64 -8.35 9.89 -3.29
N GLY A 65 -8.72 9.99 -4.55
CA GLY A 65 -8.67 11.25 -5.32
C GLY A 65 -7.33 11.60 -5.96
N VAL A 66 -6.23 10.88 -5.65
CA VAL A 66 -4.93 11.02 -6.34
C VAL A 66 -4.60 9.80 -7.20
N TRP A 67 -5.03 8.61 -6.78
CA TRP A 67 -4.84 7.40 -7.57
C TRP A 67 -5.73 7.41 -8.81
N ASN A 68 -5.10 7.42 -9.97
CA ASN A 68 -5.79 7.30 -11.26
C ASN A 68 -5.19 6.12 -12.04
N PRO A 69 -5.90 4.98 -12.12
CA PRO A 69 -5.40 3.79 -12.83
C PRO A 69 -5.04 4.07 -14.29
N ALA A 70 -5.83 4.90 -14.99
CA ALA A 70 -5.53 5.25 -16.38
C ALA A 70 -4.20 5.99 -16.57
N ARG A 71 -3.71 6.67 -15.51
CA ARG A 71 -2.42 7.34 -15.50
C ARG A 71 -1.31 6.46 -14.94
N ALA A 72 -1.59 5.72 -13.86
CA ALA A 72 -0.58 5.05 -13.05
C ALA A 72 -0.33 3.58 -13.45
N VAL A 73 -1.28 2.94 -14.17
CA VAL A 73 -1.16 1.55 -14.59
C VAL A 73 -0.77 1.46 -16.07
N PHE A 74 0.15 0.58 -16.39
CA PHE A 74 0.67 0.34 -17.75
C PHE A 74 1.07 -1.14 -17.89
N ASP A 75 1.30 -1.60 -19.12
CA ASP A 75 1.83 -2.93 -19.36
C ASP A 75 3.31 -2.99 -18.94
N HIS A 76 3.65 -3.90 -18.04
CA HIS A 76 5.02 -4.07 -17.54
C HIS A 76 6.04 -4.41 -18.65
N HIS A 77 5.60 -5.01 -19.75
CA HIS A 77 6.45 -5.28 -20.91
C HIS A 77 6.96 -4.02 -21.62
N GLU A 78 6.30 -2.88 -21.40
CA GLU A 78 6.72 -1.61 -21.97
C GLU A 78 7.89 -0.95 -21.23
N VAL A 79 8.24 -1.48 -20.02
CA VAL A 79 9.33 -0.93 -19.21
C VAL A 79 10.47 -1.93 -19.14
N PRO A 80 11.50 -1.78 -19.99
CA PRO A 80 12.63 -2.68 -20.00
C PRO A 80 13.49 -2.49 -18.73
N PRO A 81 14.18 -3.55 -18.26
CA PRO A 81 14.99 -3.48 -17.04
C PRO A 81 16.09 -2.44 -17.05
N ASP A 82 16.64 -2.09 -18.22
CA ASP A 82 17.66 -1.05 -18.39
C ASP A 82 17.10 0.38 -18.33
N ALA A 83 15.77 0.54 -18.35
CA ALA A 83 15.13 1.82 -18.10
C ALA A 83 15.32 2.32 -16.66
N PHE A 84 15.74 1.46 -15.74
CA PHE A 84 15.91 1.83 -14.35
C PHE A 84 17.33 2.24 -13.99
N SER A 85 17.48 3.35 -13.26
CA SER A 85 18.75 3.72 -12.63
C SER A 85 19.15 2.74 -11.54
N SER A 86 18.15 2.18 -10.83
CA SER A 86 18.32 1.07 -9.89
C SER A 86 17.00 0.34 -9.68
N LEU A 87 17.01 -0.97 -9.79
CA LEU A 87 15.87 -1.84 -9.52
C LEU A 87 16.16 -2.67 -8.26
N LYS A 88 15.27 -2.65 -7.27
CA LYS A 88 15.48 -3.25 -5.95
C LYS A 88 14.20 -3.85 -5.39
N LEU A 89 14.36 -4.86 -4.53
CA LEU A 89 13.29 -5.38 -3.70
C LEU A 89 12.99 -4.43 -2.54
N SER A 90 11.72 -4.30 -2.21
CA SER A 90 11.25 -3.76 -0.94
C SER A 90 10.41 -4.84 -0.25
N VAL A 91 10.86 -5.30 0.91
CA VAL A 91 10.28 -6.43 1.63
C VAL A 91 9.58 -5.92 2.88
N ASP A 92 8.29 -6.15 2.97
CA ASP A 92 7.50 -6.04 4.20
C ASP A 92 7.24 -7.46 4.71
N TRP A 93 8.06 -7.88 5.69
CA TRP A 93 8.04 -9.23 6.19
C TRP A 93 6.92 -9.47 7.18
N GLY A 94 6.12 -10.50 6.92
CA GLY A 94 5.17 -11.07 7.85
C GLY A 94 5.23 -12.59 7.83
N SER A 95 5.05 -13.23 8.99
CA SER A 95 4.90 -14.69 9.13
C SER A 95 3.47 -15.02 9.54
N ALA A 96 2.98 -14.46 10.65
CA ALA A 96 1.59 -14.51 11.06
C ALA A 96 0.70 -13.52 10.29
N ALA A 97 1.25 -12.37 9.89
CA ALA A 97 0.68 -11.45 8.93
C ALA A 97 1.21 -11.77 7.52
N PRO A 98 0.55 -11.32 6.45
CA PRO A 98 1.03 -11.48 5.08
C PRO A 98 2.43 -10.88 4.89
N CYS A 99 3.21 -11.47 3.97
CA CYS A 99 4.47 -10.89 3.50
C CYS A 99 4.24 -10.28 2.13
N ALA A 100 4.57 -9.01 1.97
CA ALA A 100 4.49 -8.30 0.70
C ALA A 100 5.90 -7.91 0.22
N VAL A 101 6.19 -8.21 -1.03
CA VAL A 101 7.46 -7.85 -1.66
C VAL A 101 7.17 -7.21 -3.01
N VAL A 102 7.76 -6.04 -3.24
CA VAL A 102 7.69 -5.37 -4.54
C VAL A 102 9.08 -5.23 -5.14
N LEU A 103 9.18 -5.40 -6.45
CA LEU A 103 10.35 -5.07 -7.24
C LEU A 103 10.08 -3.75 -7.95
N GLY A 104 10.86 -2.72 -7.65
CA GLY A 104 10.66 -1.39 -8.23
C GLY A 104 11.89 -0.52 -8.17
N GLY A 105 11.81 0.61 -8.86
CA GLY A 105 12.91 1.57 -8.93
C GLY A 105 12.54 2.86 -9.64
N GLN A 106 13.53 3.73 -9.81
CA GLN A 106 13.37 4.99 -10.52
C GLN A 106 13.85 4.87 -11.97
N LEU A 107 13.12 5.48 -12.89
CA LEU A 107 13.54 5.57 -14.29
C LEU A 107 14.81 6.42 -14.45
N ALA A 108 15.71 5.95 -15.30
CA ALA A 108 16.97 6.61 -15.63
C ALA A 108 16.79 7.70 -16.71
N TYR A 109 15.73 7.62 -17.49
CA TYR A 109 15.38 8.52 -18.60
C TYR A 109 13.88 8.60 -18.78
N ASP A 110 13.41 9.54 -19.59
CA ASP A 110 12.00 9.65 -19.97
C ASP A 110 11.61 8.44 -20.83
N LEU A 111 10.57 7.72 -20.43
CA LEU A 111 10.08 6.54 -21.15
C LEU A 111 8.72 6.85 -21.78
N ARG A 112 8.62 6.70 -23.11
CA ARG A 112 7.35 6.78 -23.82
C ARG A 112 6.71 5.39 -23.91
N LEU A 113 5.46 5.30 -23.50
CA LEU A 113 4.63 4.09 -23.61
C LEU A 113 3.96 4.00 -24.99
N SER A 114 3.42 2.83 -25.30
CA SER A 114 2.73 2.57 -26.58
C SER A 114 1.46 3.41 -26.79
N ASP A 115 0.85 3.89 -25.71
CA ASP A 115 -0.33 4.76 -25.69
C ASP A 115 0.01 6.27 -25.68
N ASP A 116 1.24 6.62 -26.05
CA ASP A 116 1.79 7.98 -26.08
C ASP A 116 1.99 8.68 -24.73
N ARG A 117 1.67 8.04 -23.61
CA ARG A 117 2.05 8.55 -22.28
C ARG A 117 3.56 8.60 -22.14
N VAL A 118 4.04 9.63 -21.48
CA VAL A 118 5.47 9.77 -21.14
C VAL A 118 5.61 9.66 -19.63
N MET A 119 6.39 8.68 -19.18
CA MET A 119 6.86 8.58 -17.80
C MET A 119 8.18 9.33 -17.67
N PRO A 120 8.25 10.45 -16.93
CA PRO A 120 9.45 11.25 -16.79
C PRO A 120 10.59 10.48 -16.11
N LYS A 121 11.82 10.83 -16.43
CA LYS A 121 13.00 10.43 -15.65
C LYS A 121 12.78 10.66 -14.16
N GLY A 122 13.17 9.70 -13.34
CA GLY A 122 12.99 9.77 -11.89
C GLY A 122 11.62 9.29 -11.39
N SER A 123 10.66 8.99 -12.30
CA SER A 123 9.39 8.35 -11.91
C SER A 123 9.67 7.04 -11.18
N TRP A 124 8.92 6.79 -10.10
CA TRP A 124 8.93 5.51 -9.40
C TRP A 124 8.00 4.53 -10.09
N VAL A 125 8.52 3.35 -10.37
CA VAL A 125 7.80 2.28 -11.06
C VAL A 125 7.91 1.01 -10.24
N ILE A 126 6.78 0.35 -10.01
CA ILE A 126 6.70 -1.02 -9.48
C ILE A 126 6.54 -1.93 -10.69
N LEU A 127 7.50 -2.83 -10.88
CA LEU A 127 7.58 -3.71 -12.05
C LEU A 127 6.97 -5.09 -11.77
N ASP A 128 7.10 -5.56 -10.53
CA ASP A 128 6.69 -6.92 -10.17
C ASP A 128 6.41 -7.02 -8.67
N GLU A 129 5.61 -8.00 -8.27
CA GLU A 129 5.27 -8.21 -6.87
C GLU A 129 5.23 -9.69 -6.49
N HIS A 130 5.42 -9.96 -5.21
CA HIS A 130 5.17 -11.25 -4.58
C HIS A 130 4.39 -11.00 -3.29
N PHE A 131 3.21 -11.60 -3.18
CA PHE A 131 2.35 -11.50 -2.02
C PHE A 131 2.11 -12.88 -1.42
N GLU A 132 2.58 -13.08 -0.20
CA GLU A 132 2.54 -14.36 0.49
C GLU A 132 1.54 -14.29 1.65
N HIS A 133 0.48 -15.08 1.56
CA HIS A 133 -0.61 -15.11 2.54
C HIS A 133 -1.19 -16.52 2.70
N ASP A 134 -2.00 -16.73 3.72
CA ASP A 134 -2.81 -17.93 3.88
C ASP A 134 -3.84 -18.00 2.73
N PRO A 135 -3.91 -19.11 1.98
CA PRO A 135 -4.85 -19.26 0.87
C PRO A 135 -6.33 -19.10 1.27
N LEU A 136 -6.67 -19.37 2.53
CA LEU A 136 -8.03 -19.28 3.05
C LEU A 136 -8.34 -17.93 3.69
N ASN A 137 -7.31 -17.12 3.99
CA ASN A 137 -7.50 -15.83 4.64
C ASN A 137 -6.38 -14.85 4.27
N ILE A 138 -6.66 -13.96 3.32
CA ILE A 138 -5.70 -12.95 2.83
C ILE A 138 -5.11 -12.04 3.93
N ALA A 139 -5.78 -11.90 5.07
CA ALA A 139 -5.30 -11.11 6.20
C ALA A 139 -4.29 -11.86 7.09
N LYS A 140 -4.05 -13.15 6.83
CA LYS A 140 -3.08 -13.98 7.55
C LYS A 140 -1.88 -14.30 6.69
N GLY A 141 -0.71 -14.43 7.32
CA GLY A 141 0.47 -14.95 6.66
C GLY A 141 0.38 -16.44 6.40
N SER A 142 1.14 -16.92 5.44
CA SER A 142 1.21 -18.35 5.07
C SER A 142 1.98 -19.22 6.09
N GLY A 143 2.67 -18.59 7.04
CA GLY A 143 3.57 -19.27 7.98
C GLY A 143 4.91 -19.70 7.38
N ARG A 144 5.15 -19.47 6.07
CA ARG A 144 6.43 -19.81 5.42
C ARG A 144 7.57 -18.97 5.99
N THR A 145 8.74 -19.58 6.10
CA THR A 145 9.96 -18.94 6.57
C THR A 145 10.64 -18.12 5.46
N PRO A 146 11.57 -17.19 5.79
CA PRO A 146 12.35 -16.47 4.79
C PRO A 146 13.06 -17.39 3.80
N GLY A 147 13.62 -18.50 4.28
CA GLY A 147 14.29 -19.50 3.42
C GLY A 147 13.35 -20.19 2.44
N GLN A 148 12.07 -20.36 2.79
CA GLN A 148 11.06 -20.96 1.92
C GLN A 148 10.51 -19.97 0.87
N ILE A 149 10.53 -18.67 1.16
CA ILE A 149 10.07 -17.61 0.24
C ILE A 149 11.21 -17.16 -0.70
N ALA A 150 12.45 -17.17 -0.23
CA ALA A 150 13.60 -16.67 -0.99
C ALA A 150 13.72 -17.21 -2.42
N PRO A 151 13.48 -18.50 -2.72
CA PRO A 151 13.51 -19.02 -4.10
C PRO A 151 12.49 -18.32 -5.02
N ASP A 152 11.32 -17.94 -4.50
CA ASP A 152 10.29 -17.23 -5.27
C ASP A 152 10.77 -15.82 -5.61
N LEU A 153 11.37 -15.12 -4.65
CA LEU A 153 11.95 -13.79 -4.85
C LEU A 153 13.13 -13.80 -5.83
N ILE A 154 13.97 -14.84 -5.75
CA ILE A 154 15.08 -15.00 -6.70
C ILE A 154 14.54 -15.21 -8.11
N ARG A 155 13.50 -16.05 -8.29
CA ARG A 155 12.86 -16.24 -9.60
C ARG A 155 12.22 -14.94 -10.12
N MET A 156 11.51 -14.20 -9.25
CA MET A 156 10.95 -12.90 -9.58
C MET A 156 12.03 -11.92 -10.09
N CYS A 157 13.14 -11.82 -9.39
CA CYS A 157 14.25 -10.97 -9.81
C CYS A 157 14.91 -11.47 -11.10
N ALA A 158 15.10 -12.77 -11.24
CA ALA A 158 15.76 -13.37 -12.41
C ALA A 158 14.95 -13.15 -13.71
N ARG A 159 13.60 -13.29 -13.67
CA ARG A 159 12.75 -13.00 -14.83
C ARG A 159 12.77 -11.52 -15.25
N ASN A 160 13.13 -10.64 -14.33
CA ASN A 160 13.31 -9.20 -14.57
C ASN A 160 14.79 -8.83 -14.78
N GLY A 161 15.69 -9.77 -15.01
CA GLY A 161 17.10 -9.54 -15.35
C GLY A 161 17.95 -8.98 -14.21
N VAL A 162 17.51 -9.06 -12.95
CA VAL A 162 18.21 -8.45 -11.81
C VAL A 162 18.52 -9.48 -10.71
N ARG A 163 19.48 -9.13 -9.85
CA ARG A 163 19.80 -9.94 -8.68
C ARG A 163 18.85 -9.62 -7.52
N ALA A 164 18.51 -10.63 -6.72
CA ALA A 164 17.67 -10.48 -5.54
C ALA A 164 18.40 -9.71 -4.44
N ARG A 165 18.21 -8.38 -4.46
CA ARG A 165 18.76 -7.45 -3.46
C ARG A 165 17.80 -6.30 -3.21
N GLY A 166 17.79 -5.78 -1.99
CA GLY A 166 16.90 -4.67 -1.66
C GLY A 166 16.94 -4.27 -0.20
N VAL A 167 15.81 -3.78 0.26
CA VAL A 167 15.61 -3.32 1.64
C VAL A 167 14.51 -4.11 2.32
N ILE A 168 14.60 -4.20 3.64
CA ILE A 168 13.60 -4.81 4.51
C ILE A 168 13.35 -3.89 5.70
N ASP A 169 12.20 -4.01 6.34
CA ASP A 169 11.94 -3.28 7.59
C ASP A 169 13.08 -3.49 8.60
N ALA A 170 13.54 -2.40 9.22
CA ALA A 170 14.61 -2.46 10.21
C ALA A 170 14.28 -3.39 11.41
N ALA A 171 13.01 -3.60 11.72
CA ALA A 171 12.59 -4.56 12.74
C ALA A 171 12.99 -6.01 12.39
N ALA A 172 13.19 -6.33 11.12
CA ALA A 172 13.64 -7.64 10.66
C ALA A 172 15.12 -7.96 11.02
N GLU A 173 15.89 -6.97 11.44
CA GLU A 173 17.24 -7.14 12.02
C GLU A 173 17.19 -7.51 13.52
N ALA A 174 16.04 -7.33 14.18
CA ALA A 174 15.91 -7.64 15.59
C ALA A 174 16.09 -9.14 15.83
N ARG A 175 16.94 -9.49 16.79
CA ARG A 175 17.10 -10.85 17.31
C ARG A 175 16.19 -11.01 18.52
N THR A 176 15.54 -12.15 18.65
CA THR A 176 14.74 -12.45 19.83
C THR A 176 15.65 -12.52 21.07
N ALA A 177 15.38 -11.69 22.07
CA ALA A 177 16.17 -11.66 23.30
C ALA A 177 16.25 -13.07 23.92
N GLY A 178 17.47 -13.51 24.21
CA GLY A 178 17.73 -14.82 24.84
C GLY A 178 17.89 -16.02 23.90
N ARG A 179 17.73 -15.85 22.58
CA ARG A 179 18.03 -16.90 21.58
C ARG A 179 19.14 -16.39 20.65
N MET A 180 20.16 -17.24 20.42
CA MET A 180 21.19 -17.01 19.38
C MET A 180 20.63 -17.31 17.99
N GLU A 181 19.39 -16.97 17.72
CA GLU A 181 18.76 -17.20 16.44
C GLU A 181 19.11 -16.07 15.47
N ALA A 182 19.30 -16.44 14.21
CA ALA A 182 19.51 -15.51 13.12
C ALA A 182 18.32 -14.57 12.97
N SER A 183 18.57 -13.31 12.66
CA SER A 183 17.50 -12.37 12.33
C SER A 183 16.79 -12.80 11.03
N VAL A 184 15.58 -12.25 10.78
CA VAL A 184 14.87 -12.48 9.51
C VAL A 184 15.74 -12.06 8.32
N SER A 185 16.43 -10.94 8.43
CA SER A 185 17.38 -10.47 7.41
C SER A 185 18.52 -11.44 7.17
N ASP A 186 19.07 -12.05 8.25
CA ASP A 186 20.14 -13.06 8.11
C ASP A 186 19.64 -14.30 7.38
N LEU A 187 18.43 -14.76 7.69
CA LEU A 187 17.80 -15.90 7.00
C LEU A 187 17.60 -15.63 5.50
N PHE A 188 17.16 -14.44 5.12
CA PHE A 188 17.07 -14.05 3.70
C PHE A 188 18.46 -14.04 3.04
N ARG A 189 19.47 -13.48 3.70
CA ARG A 189 20.85 -13.42 3.18
C ARG A 189 21.44 -14.79 2.96
N VAL A 190 21.27 -15.71 3.93
CA VAL A 190 21.70 -17.11 3.79
C VAL A 190 21.00 -17.80 2.63
N ALA A 191 19.72 -17.50 2.41
CA ALA A 191 18.94 -18.05 1.29
C ALA A 191 19.19 -17.35 -0.07
N GLY A 192 20.15 -16.42 -0.16
CA GLY A 192 20.56 -15.77 -1.41
C GLY A 192 19.85 -14.44 -1.75
N VAL A 193 18.97 -13.96 -0.90
CA VAL A 193 18.33 -12.65 -1.04
C VAL A 193 19.06 -11.61 -0.18
N ARG A 194 19.79 -10.68 -0.81
CA ARG A 194 20.58 -9.67 -0.11
C ARG A 194 19.71 -8.50 0.32
N VAL A 195 19.26 -8.49 1.56
CA VAL A 195 18.50 -7.37 2.14
C VAL A 195 19.32 -6.58 3.14
N SER A 196 19.03 -5.29 3.24
CA SER A 196 19.55 -4.38 4.26
C SER A 196 18.40 -3.61 4.90
N PRO A 197 18.56 -3.14 6.15
CA PRO A 197 17.48 -2.41 6.81
C PRO A 197 17.14 -1.12 6.05
N ALA A 198 15.84 -0.89 5.88
CA ALA A 198 15.34 0.34 5.29
C ALA A 198 15.58 1.51 6.25
N ARG A 199 16.02 2.66 5.71
CA ARG A 199 16.06 3.90 6.49
C ARG A 199 14.62 4.38 6.71
N LYS A 200 14.16 4.35 7.96
CA LYS A 200 12.83 4.82 8.33
C LYS A 200 12.84 6.31 8.65
N GLY A 201 11.90 7.06 8.09
CA GLY A 201 11.46 8.37 8.55
C GLY A 201 10.01 8.28 9.06
N PRO A 202 9.42 9.37 9.52
CA PRO A 202 8.02 9.40 9.93
C PRO A 202 7.11 8.91 8.80
N ARG A 203 6.05 8.14 9.15
CA ARG A 203 5.15 7.51 8.15
C ARG A 203 4.36 8.54 7.37
N ILE A 204 3.73 9.48 8.05
CA ILE A 204 2.82 10.47 7.45
C ILE A 204 3.52 11.34 6.38
N PRO A 205 4.69 11.99 6.65
CA PRO A 205 5.37 12.77 5.63
C PRO A 205 5.77 11.97 4.39
N ARG A 206 6.07 10.67 4.54
CA ARG A 206 6.37 9.82 3.38
C ARG A 206 5.14 9.53 2.54
N TRP A 207 4.00 9.32 3.17
CA TRP A 207 2.75 9.13 2.46
C TRP A 207 2.34 10.39 1.72
N GLU A 208 2.51 11.56 2.33
CA GLU A 208 2.29 12.85 1.68
C GLU A 208 3.22 13.05 0.48
N GLN A 209 4.51 12.75 0.63
CA GLN A 209 5.47 12.78 -0.49
C GLN A 209 5.05 11.85 -1.62
N MET A 210 4.60 10.63 -1.34
CA MET A 210 4.09 9.72 -2.37
C MET A 210 2.84 10.28 -3.04
N LYS A 211 1.96 10.94 -2.28
CA LYS A 211 0.75 11.59 -2.79
C LYS A 211 1.07 12.73 -3.75
N GLU A 212 2.13 13.48 -3.51
CA GLU A 212 2.62 14.54 -4.40
C GLU A 212 3.22 13.99 -5.71
N LEU A 213 3.72 12.76 -5.68
CA LEU A 213 4.32 12.09 -6.84
C LEU A 213 3.29 11.41 -7.76
N MET A 214 2.05 11.23 -7.29
CA MET A 214 0.96 10.62 -8.06
C MET A 214 0.15 11.65 -8.84
#